data_eb072506d7a54f2ca61b854f571de94e
#
_entry.id   eb072506d7a54f2ca61b854f571de94e
#
_cell.length_a   1.000
_cell.length_b   1.000
_cell.length_c   1.000
_cell.angle_alpha   90.00
_cell.angle_beta   90.00
_cell.angle_gamma   90.00
#
_symmetry.space_group_name_H-M   'P 1'
#
loop_
_entity.id
_entity.type
_entity.pdbx_description
1 polymer ?
#
loop_
_entity_poly.entity_id
_entity_poly.type
_entity_poly.pdbx_seq_one_letter_code
_entity_poly.pdbx_strand_id
1 'polypeptide(L)'
;MEKVITILSEQFQNDNPGVTVTYNPTGSSSGITAASEGSADLGLASRDLKDDDPEGLTATTIAIDGIAIIVNPENDLSDISLDDIAKVYTDQINNWSDLGGTDGDIVCIGREAGSGTRDGFESITDTKDSCVLDQELTSTGDVIQTVANNPNAIGYASMADLNDTVKTLTVDGVAPSEETVLDGTYKIQRNFNVITNDSKTLSPAAQAFFDYITSADAADLISQAGAVPVATSEQ
;
A
#
# COMPACT_ATOMS: atom_id res chain seq x y z
N MET A 1 -4.63 0.94 -1.64
CA MET A 1 -5.25 0.74 -2.97
C MET A 1 -6.78 0.61 -2.93
N GLU A 2 -7.36 -0.09 -1.96
CA GLU A 2 -8.81 -0.28 -1.86
C GLU A 2 -9.59 1.04 -1.98
N LYS A 3 -9.26 2.04 -1.16
CA LYS A 3 -9.91 3.36 -1.19
C LYS A 3 -9.81 4.05 -2.57
N VAL A 4 -8.64 3.97 -3.22
CA VAL A 4 -8.44 4.53 -4.56
C VAL A 4 -9.37 3.88 -5.57
N ILE A 5 -9.38 2.54 -5.63
CA ILE A 5 -10.23 1.81 -6.59
C ILE A 5 -11.71 1.98 -6.29
N THR A 6 -12.11 2.05 -5.03
CA THR A 6 -13.51 2.28 -4.65
C THR A 6 -14.01 3.63 -5.20
N ILE A 7 -13.27 4.72 -4.95
CA ILE A 7 -13.65 6.06 -5.43
C ILE A 7 -13.70 6.11 -6.97
N LEU A 8 -12.68 5.54 -7.65
CA LEU A 8 -12.63 5.51 -9.11
C LEU A 8 -13.78 4.66 -9.69
N SER A 9 -14.10 3.53 -9.06
CA SER A 9 -15.21 2.66 -9.50
C SER A 9 -16.56 3.33 -9.32
N GLU A 10 -16.79 4.03 -8.21
CA GLU A 10 -18.04 4.76 -7.97
C GLU A 10 -18.23 5.88 -9.02
N GLN A 11 -17.19 6.67 -9.28
CA GLN A 11 -17.26 7.73 -10.29
C GLN A 11 -17.50 7.15 -11.69
N PHE A 12 -16.76 6.11 -12.07
CA PHE A 12 -16.91 5.49 -13.37
C PHE A 12 -18.33 4.93 -13.60
N GLN A 13 -18.90 4.27 -12.59
CA GLN A 13 -20.28 3.74 -12.67
C GLN A 13 -21.32 4.86 -12.76
N ASN A 14 -21.10 6.00 -12.09
CA ASN A 14 -21.99 7.17 -12.21
C ASN A 14 -21.99 7.73 -13.63
N ASP A 15 -20.83 7.78 -14.27
CA ASP A 15 -20.66 8.32 -15.62
C ASP A 15 -21.03 7.31 -16.73
N ASN A 16 -21.09 6.02 -16.40
CA ASN A 16 -21.39 4.92 -17.32
C ASN A 16 -22.58 4.08 -16.84
N PRO A 17 -23.83 4.58 -16.93
CA PRO A 17 -25.01 3.85 -16.49
C PRO A 17 -25.13 2.49 -17.19
N GLY A 18 -25.23 1.41 -16.40
CA GLY A 18 -25.33 0.04 -16.89
C GLY A 18 -24.02 -0.75 -16.83
N VAL A 19 -22.91 -0.13 -16.45
CA VAL A 19 -21.67 -0.82 -16.08
C VAL A 19 -21.64 -1.04 -14.57
N THR A 20 -21.20 -2.22 -14.16
CA THR A 20 -20.95 -2.55 -12.76
C THR A 20 -19.49 -2.96 -12.61
N VAL A 21 -18.77 -2.31 -11.69
CA VAL A 21 -17.41 -2.66 -11.29
C VAL A 21 -17.49 -3.40 -9.95
N THR A 22 -16.98 -4.63 -9.90
CA THR A 22 -16.90 -5.42 -8.68
C THR A 22 -15.46 -5.49 -8.22
N TYR A 23 -15.17 -4.96 -7.05
CA TYR A 23 -13.85 -5.01 -6.44
C TYR A 23 -13.79 -6.10 -5.36
N ASN A 24 -12.76 -6.96 -5.42
CA ASN A 24 -12.49 -8.02 -4.46
C ASN A 24 -11.14 -7.76 -3.76
N PRO A 25 -11.12 -7.32 -2.50
CA PRO A 25 -9.89 -7.01 -1.76
C PRO A 25 -9.19 -8.28 -1.24
N THR A 26 -8.44 -8.97 -2.09
CA THR A 26 -7.80 -10.27 -1.78
C THR A 26 -6.27 -10.23 -1.68
N GLY A 27 -5.66 -9.03 -1.77
CA GLY A 27 -4.21 -8.84 -1.77
C GLY A 27 -3.58 -8.92 -3.17
N SER A 28 -2.34 -8.39 -3.28
CA SER A 28 -1.67 -8.20 -4.58
C SER A 28 -1.38 -9.52 -5.30
N SER A 29 -0.87 -10.53 -4.60
CA SER A 29 -0.56 -11.83 -5.22
C SER A 29 -1.81 -12.51 -5.78
N SER A 30 -2.94 -12.43 -5.05
CA SER A 30 -4.22 -12.95 -5.53
C SER A 30 -4.76 -12.17 -6.72
N GLY A 31 -4.60 -10.84 -6.73
CA GLY A 31 -4.98 -9.98 -7.85
C GLY A 31 -4.20 -10.30 -9.13
N ILE A 32 -2.88 -10.50 -9.02
CA ILE A 32 -2.00 -10.90 -10.12
C ILE A 32 -2.41 -12.28 -10.66
N THR A 33 -2.63 -13.26 -9.78
CA THR A 33 -3.09 -14.60 -10.17
C THR A 33 -4.44 -14.54 -10.88
N ALA A 34 -5.41 -13.77 -10.35
CA ALA A 34 -6.73 -13.64 -10.93
C ALA A 34 -6.70 -13.05 -12.36
N ALA A 35 -5.84 -12.06 -12.63
CA ALA A 35 -5.61 -11.53 -13.97
C ALA A 35 -4.98 -12.58 -14.88
N SER A 36 -3.98 -13.32 -14.43
CA SER A 36 -3.31 -14.37 -15.17
C SER A 36 -4.27 -15.48 -15.57
N GLU A 37 -5.08 -15.98 -14.67
CA GLU A 37 -6.08 -17.03 -14.91
C GLU A 37 -7.28 -16.50 -15.68
N GLY A 38 -7.56 -15.19 -15.63
CA GLY A 38 -8.73 -14.54 -16.22
C GLY A 38 -10.01 -14.77 -15.43
N SER A 39 -9.90 -15.00 -14.15
CA SER A 39 -11.01 -14.97 -13.20
C SER A 39 -11.42 -13.54 -12.81
N ALA A 40 -10.54 -12.55 -13.07
CA ALA A 40 -10.83 -11.14 -13.09
C ALA A 40 -10.41 -10.53 -14.42
N ASP A 41 -11.10 -9.46 -14.86
CA ASP A 41 -10.73 -8.70 -16.06
C ASP A 41 -9.42 -7.94 -15.84
N LEU A 42 -9.27 -7.33 -14.65
CA LEU A 42 -8.12 -6.55 -14.23
C LEU A 42 -7.62 -7.06 -12.87
N GLY A 43 -6.33 -7.27 -12.73
CA GLY A 43 -5.68 -7.49 -11.44
C GLY A 43 -5.28 -6.15 -10.82
N LEU A 44 -5.15 -6.12 -9.50
CA LEU A 44 -4.69 -4.95 -8.76
C LEU A 44 -3.54 -5.37 -7.86
N ALA A 45 -2.41 -4.66 -7.97
CA ALA A 45 -1.22 -4.93 -7.16
C ALA A 45 -0.66 -3.64 -6.57
N SER A 46 -0.33 -3.69 -5.29
CA SER A 46 0.37 -2.62 -4.56
C SER A 46 1.87 -2.92 -4.48
N ARG A 47 2.40 -3.49 -5.52
CA ARG A 47 3.80 -3.80 -5.80
C ARG A 47 4.02 -4.01 -7.29
N ASP A 48 5.24 -3.98 -7.72
CA ASP A 48 5.59 -4.35 -9.08
C ASP A 48 5.53 -5.87 -9.30
N LEU A 49 5.47 -6.28 -10.57
CA LEU A 49 5.59 -7.69 -10.94
C LEU A 49 7.01 -8.17 -10.64
N LYS A 50 7.13 -9.42 -10.20
CA LYS A 50 8.37 -10.10 -9.87
C LYS A 50 8.65 -11.22 -10.87
N ASP A 51 9.89 -11.71 -10.88
CA ASP A 51 10.32 -12.80 -11.76
C ASP A 51 9.57 -14.13 -11.50
N ASP A 52 9.00 -14.29 -10.31
CA ASP A 52 8.22 -15.47 -9.90
C ASP A 52 6.71 -15.30 -10.10
N ASP A 53 6.24 -14.13 -10.54
CA ASP A 53 4.85 -13.92 -10.93
C ASP A 53 4.59 -14.60 -12.31
N PRO A 54 3.32 -14.92 -12.65
CA PRO A 54 2.98 -15.50 -13.94
C PRO A 54 3.45 -14.64 -15.12
N GLU A 55 3.96 -15.28 -16.15
CA GLU A 55 4.38 -14.63 -17.40
C GLU A 55 3.19 -14.11 -18.23
N GLY A 56 3.45 -13.17 -19.15
CA GLY A 56 2.42 -12.62 -20.07
C GLY A 56 1.46 -11.66 -19.36
N LEU A 57 1.93 -10.96 -18.36
CA LEU A 57 1.21 -9.91 -17.67
C LEU A 57 1.89 -8.56 -17.88
N THR A 58 1.09 -7.51 -18.05
CA THR A 58 1.56 -6.12 -18.08
C THR A 58 1.05 -5.38 -16.83
N ALA A 59 1.96 -4.69 -16.15
CA ALA A 59 1.64 -3.80 -15.02
C ALA A 59 1.62 -2.35 -15.51
N THR A 60 0.50 -1.66 -15.30
CA THR A 60 0.36 -0.22 -15.56
C THR A 60 0.21 0.52 -14.25
N THR A 61 1.18 1.38 -13.91
CA THR A 61 1.14 2.17 -12.67
C THR A 61 0.12 3.29 -12.80
N ILE A 62 -0.80 3.39 -11.83
CA ILE A 62 -1.82 4.44 -11.75
C ILE A 62 -1.53 5.46 -10.65
N ALA A 63 -0.81 5.06 -9.61
CA ALA A 63 -0.46 5.92 -8.49
C ALA A 63 0.80 5.41 -7.77
N ILE A 64 1.40 6.29 -6.98
CA ILE A 64 2.42 5.95 -5.97
C ILE A 64 1.79 6.12 -4.59
N ASP A 65 2.10 5.23 -3.67
CA ASP A 65 1.59 5.26 -2.30
C ASP A 65 2.74 5.18 -1.31
N GLY A 66 2.77 6.12 -0.36
CA GLY A 66 3.68 6.06 0.77
C GLY A 66 3.21 5.01 1.77
N ILE A 67 4.14 4.22 2.31
CA ILE A 67 3.88 3.30 3.41
C ILE A 67 4.31 3.98 4.69
N ALA A 68 3.37 4.51 5.45
CA ALA A 68 3.63 5.22 6.69
C ALA A 68 3.93 4.25 7.84
N ILE A 69 4.89 4.60 8.69
CA ILE A 69 5.12 3.94 9.96
C ILE A 69 4.19 4.56 10.99
N ILE A 70 3.40 3.72 11.63
CA ILE A 70 2.36 4.13 12.56
C ILE A 70 2.58 3.56 13.96
N VAL A 71 2.28 4.36 14.96
CA VAL A 71 2.31 3.98 16.38
C VAL A 71 1.04 4.46 17.08
N ASN A 72 0.82 3.98 18.28
CA ASN A 72 -0.25 4.49 19.15
C ASN A 72 -0.04 5.99 19.42
N PRO A 73 -1.08 6.83 19.52
CA PRO A 73 -0.96 8.25 19.86
C PRO A 73 -0.24 8.54 21.19
N GLU A 74 -0.24 7.60 22.15
CA GLU A 74 0.46 7.72 23.43
C GLU A 74 1.96 7.44 23.33
N ASN A 75 2.46 6.94 22.19
CA ASN A 75 3.88 6.70 21.98
C ASN A 75 4.64 8.03 21.87
N ASP A 76 5.75 8.19 22.59
CA ASP A 76 6.52 9.44 22.66
C ASP A 76 7.39 9.70 21.41
N LEU A 77 7.71 8.65 20.64
CA LEU A 77 8.58 8.76 19.47
C LEU A 77 7.92 9.62 18.38
N SER A 78 8.68 10.48 17.73
CA SER A 78 8.21 11.29 16.60
C SER A 78 8.93 10.99 15.28
N ASP A 79 10.11 10.40 15.36
CA ASP A 79 10.96 10.03 14.23
C ASP A 79 11.57 8.66 14.46
N ILE A 80 11.86 7.93 13.38
CA ILE A 80 12.57 6.67 13.41
C ILE A 80 13.42 6.56 12.14
N SER A 81 14.66 6.06 12.27
CA SER A 81 15.48 5.83 11.07
C SER A 81 15.04 4.58 10.30
N LEU A 82 15.28 4.57 8.99
CA LEU A 82 15.01 3.39 8.16
C LEU A 82 15.77 2.15 8.68
N ASP A 83 17.00 2.36 9.15
CA ASP A 83 17.84 1.31 9.74
C ASP A 83 17.26 0.76 11.05
N ASP A 84 16.71 1.62 11.91
CA ASP A 84 16.07 1.18 13.15
C ASP A 84 14.72 0.49 12.89
N ILE A 85 13.96 0.90 11.89
CA ILE A 85 12.77 0.15 11.43
C ILE A 85 13.17 -1.28 11.07
N ALA A 86 14.24 -1.45 10.28
CA ALA A 86 14.73 -2.78 9.91
C ALA A 86 15.13 -3.61 11.13
N LYS A 87 15.81 -3.00 12.11
CA LYS A 87 16.22 -3.67 13.36
C LYS A 87 15.03 -4.05 14.23
N VAL A 88 14.00 -3.21 14.32
CA VAL A 88 12.77 -3.50 15.06
C VAL A 88 12.07 -4.70 14.43
N TYR A 89 11.87 -4.70 13.11
CA TYR A 89 11.16 -5.78 12.42
C TYR A 89 12.02 -7.05 12.19
N THR A 90 13.26 -7.07 12.66
CA THR A 90 14.13 -8.26 12.68
C THR A 90 14.54 -8.67 14.11
N ASP A 91 13.79 -8.19 15.13
CA ASP A 91 13.97 -8.52 16.56
C ASP A 91 15.37 -8.17 17.12
N GLN A 92 16.06 -7.20 16.49
CA GLN A 92 17.35 -6.67 16.96
C GLN A 92 17.16 -5.51 17.95
N ILE A 93 16.06 -4.77 17.83
CA ILE A 93 15.57 -3.76 18.79
C ILE A 93 14.15 -4.18 19.16
N ASN A 94 13.91 -4.43 20.44
CA ASN A 94 12.63 -4.92 20.93
C ASN A 94 12.06 -4.12 22.11
N ASN A 95 12.70 -3.00 22.47
CA ASN A 95 12.22 -2.10 23.51
C ASN A 95 12.27 -0.64 23.04
N TRP A 96 11.22 0.12 23.31
CA TRP A 96 11.11 1.52 22.92
C TRP A 96 12.20 2.41 23.53
N SER A 97 12.74 2.05 24.71
CA SER A 97 13.83 2.80 25.34
C SER A 97 15.13 2.79 24.53
N ASP A 98 15.36 1.76 23.71
CA ASP A 98 16.51 1.69 22.80
C ASP A 98 16.43 2.71 21.66
N LEU A 99 15.22 3.21 21.40
CA LEU A 99 14.91 4.26 20.41
C LEU A 99 14.70 5.65 21.05
N GLY A 100 14.91 5.75 22.37
CA GLY A 100 14.72 7.01 23.13
C GLY A 100 13.27 7.27 23.55
N GLY A 101 12.39 6.30 23.43
CA GLY A 101 11.02 6.32 23.93
C GLY A 101 10.90 5.85 25.40
N THR A 102 9.66 5.75 25.88
CA THR A 102 9.35 5.19 27.19
C THR A 102 9.62 3.68 27.22
N ASP A 103 10.17 3.17 28.34
CA ASP A 103 10.43 1.74 28.52
C ASP A 103 9.19 0.88 28.30
N GLY A 104 9.28 -0.09 27.41
CA GLY A 104 8.21 -1.00 27.05
C GLY A 104 8.60 -1.85 25.83
N ASP A 105 8.17 -3.11 25.83
CA ASP A 105 8.46 -4.04 24.73
C ASP A 105 7.70 -3.61 23.47
N ILE A 106 8.39 -3.57 22.32
CA ILE A 106 7.79 -3.24 21.03
C ILE A 106 6.96 -4.43 20.54
N VAL A 107 5.74 -4.14 20.05
CA VAL A 107 4.85 -5.13 19.45
C VAL A 107 4.73 -4.84 17.96
N CYS A 108 5.32 -5.69 17.13
CA CYS A 108 5.37 -5.54 15.68
C CYS A 108 4.08 -6.05 15.03
N ILE A 109 3.31 -5.13 14.45
CA ILE A 109 2.07 -5.45 13.73
C ILE A 109 2.31 -5.32 12.23
N GLY A 110 1.93 -6.33 11.46
CA GLY A 110 2.08 -6.31 10.02
C GLY A 110 0.97 -7.02 9.28
N ARG A 111 1.19 -7.16 7.98
CA ARG A 111 0.24 -7.77 7.04
C ARG A 111 0.62 -9.22 6.74
N GLU A 112 -0.37 -9.96 6.27
CA GLU A 112 -0.22 -11.34 5.78
C GLU A 112 0.73 -11.46 4.59
N ALA A 113 1.26 -12.66 4.38
CA ALA A 113 2.00 -13.00 3.17
C ALA A 113 1.11 -12.78 1.91
N GLY A 114 1.68 -12.20 0.84
CA GLY A 114 0.93 -11.83 -0.37
C GLY A 114 0.32 -10.42 -0.33
N SER A 115 0.40 -9.72 0.80
CA SER A 115 0.08 -8.30 0.88
C SER A 115 1.12 -7.46 0.15
N GLY A 116 0.69 -6.64 -0.81
CA GLY A 116 1.59 -5.70 -1.48
C GLY A 116 2.13 -4.60 -0.55
N THR A 117 1.43 -4.28 0.56
CA THR A 117 1.94 -3.35 1.58
C THR A 117 3.11 -3.97 2.32
N ARG A 118 2.99 -5.23 2.74
CA ARG A 118 4.07 -5.98 3.37
C ARG A 118 5.26 -6.10 2.44
N ASP A 119 5.00 -6.50 1.20
CA ASP A 119 6.05 -6.69 0.22
C ASP A 119 6.84 -5.41 -0.07
N GLY A 120 6.15 -4.28 -0.26
CA GLY A 120 6.80 -2.97 -0.43
C GLY A 120 7.58 -2.53 0.81
N PHE A 121 7.02 -2.73 2.00
CA PHE A 121 7.68 -2.44 3.27
C PHE A 121 8.97 -3.27 3.44
N GLU A 122 8.87 -4.60 3.34
CA GLU A 122 10.00 -5.51 3.52
C GLU A 122 11.09 -5.32 2.45
N SER A 123 10.70 -4.97 1.21
CA SER A 123 11.66 -4.69 0.13
C SER A 123 12.51 -3.46 0.41
N ILE A 124 11.92 -2.39 0.95
CA ILE A 124 12.62 -1.13 1.18
C ILE A 124 13.41 -1.15 2.48
N THR A 125 12.90 -1.84 3.50
CA THR A 125 13.61 -2.02 4.78
C THR A 125 14.65 -3.14 4.73
N ASP A 126 14.76 -3.86 3.61
CA ASP A 126 15.63 -5.03 3.44
C ASP A 126 15.40 -6.12 4.52
N THR A 127 14.12 -6.32 4.88
CA THR A 127 13.72 -7.30 5.91
C THR A 127 13.01 -8.52 5.32
N LYS A 128 12.95 -8.64 4.00
CA LYS A 128 12.37 -9.80 3.33
C LYS A 128 13.04 -11.08 3.85
N ASP A 129 12.25 -12.10 4.13
CA ASP A 129 12.68 -13.38 4.70
C ASP A 129 13.20 -13.35 6.15
N SER A 130 13.35 -12.16 6.76
CA SER A 130 13.80 -11.97 8.15
C SER A 130 12.81 -11.19 9.02
N CYS A 131 11.73 -10.70 8.44
CA CYS A 131 10.71 -9.92 9.14
C CYS A 131 10.00 -10.76 10.21
N VAL A 132 10.02 -10.28 11.45
CA VAL A 132 9.35 -10.88 12.60
C VAL A 132 8.12 -10.02 12.94
N LEU A 133 6.97 -10.65 13.00
CA LEU A 133 5.71 -10.01 13.36
C LEU A 133 5.11 -10.71 14.58
N ASP A 134 4.69 -9.94 15.58
CA ASP A 134 3.91 -10.45 16.72
C ASP A 134 2.47 -10.74 16.30
N GLN A 135 1.93 -9.94 15.37
CA GLN A 135 0.63 -10.18 14.78
C GLN A 135 0.63 -9.94 13.27
N GLU A 136 0.05 -10.90 12.56
CA GLU A 136 -0.15 -10.85 11.12
C GLU A 136 -1.64 -10.67 10.82
N LEU A 137 -2.01 -9.59 10.11
CA LEU A 137 -3.40 -9.18 9.88
C LEU A 137 -3.72 -9.12 8.38
N THR A 138 -5.00 -9.33 8.04
CA THR A 138 -5.44 -9.49 6.65
C THR A 138 -5.90 -8.19 5.99
N SER A 139 -5.99 -7.08 6.74
CA SER A 139 -6.34 -5.77 6.17
C SER A 139 -5.50 -4.64 6.76
N THR A 140 -5.33 -3.55 6.02
CA THR A 140 -4.69 -2.32 6.52
C THR A 140 -5.51 -1.69 7.65
N GLY A 141 -6.83 -1.76 7.56
CA GLY A 141 -7.72 -1.26 8.60
C GLY A 141 -7.53 -1.98 9.94
N ASP A 142 -7.34 -3.31 9.92
CA ASP A 142 -7.07 -4.09 11.13
C ASP A 142 -5.70 -3.74 11.74
N VAL A 143 -4.68 -3.47 10.91
CA VAL A 143 -3.36 -2.99 11.39
C VAL A 143 -3.54 -1.65 12.11
N ILE A 144 -4.21 -0.68 11.49
CA ILE A 144 -4.46 0.64 12.09
C ILE A 144 -5.22 0.49 13.40
N GLN A 145 -6.30 -0.31 13.43
CA GLN A 145 -7.09 -0.53 14.63
C GLN A 145 -6.28 -1.20 15.76
N THR A 146 -5.45 -2.18 15.42
CA THR A 146 -4.62 -2.88 16.40
C THR A 146 -3.58 -1.95 17.01
N VAL A 147 -2.90 -1.13 16.19
CA VAL A 147 -1.95 -0.12 16.66
C VAL A 147 -2.64 0.94 17.52
N ALA A 148 -3.82 1.41 17.11
CA ALA A 148 -4.59 2.39 17.87
C ALA A 148 -4.97 1.90 19.29
N ASN A 149 -5.13 0.60 19.49
CA ASN A 149 -5.54 -0.01 20.75
C ASN A 149 -4.38 -0.58 21.59
N ASN A 150 -3.14 -0.50 21.12
CA ASN A 150 -1.97 -1.01 21.83
C ASN A 150 -0.87 0.07 21.92
N PRO A 151 -0.63 0.66 23.12
CA PRO A 151 0.39 1.70 23.32
C PRO A 151 1.81 1.28 22.90
N ASN A 152 2.10 0.00 22.91
CA ASN A 152 3.41 -0.56 22.58
C ASN A 152 3.56 -0.99 21.10
N ALA A 153 2.50 -0.86 20.31
CA ALA A 153 2.52 -1.33 18.93
C ALA A 153 3.23 -0.37 17.98
N ILE A 154 3.96 -0.95 17.04
CA ILE A 154 4.39 -0.34 15.79
C ILE A 154 3.74 -1.08 14.63
N GLY A 155 3.35 -0.37 13.60
CA GLY A 155 2.77 -0.93 12.39
C GLY A 155 3.15 -0.13 11.15
N TYR A 156 2.74 -0.62 9.99
CA TYR A 156 2.86 0.12 8.74
C TYR A 156 1.54 0.08 7.97
N ALA A 157 1.22 1.18 7.32
CA ALA A 157 -0.04 1.36 6.60
C ALA A 157 0.13 2.22 5.36
N SER A 158 -0.73 2.02 4.36
CA SER A 158 -0.86 2.95 3.22
C SER A 158 -1.24 4.34 3.71
N MET A 159 -0.61 5.39 3.17
CA MET A 159 -1.00 6.77 3.44
C MET A 159 -2.46 7.04 3.11
N ALA A 160 -3.00 6.39 2.07
CA ALA A 160 -4.39 6.52 1.65
C ALA A 160 -5.40 6.06 2.72
N ASP A 161 -4.99 5.17 3.64
CA ASP A 161 -5.86 4.59 4.67
C ASP A 161 -5.71 5.24 6.05
N LEU A 162 -4.74 6.17 6.22
CA LEU A 162 -4.48 6.83 7.50
C LEU A 162 -5.69 7.61 8.03
N ASN A 163 -5.80 7.64 9.36
CA ASN A 163 -6.78 8.43 10.08
C ASN A 163 -6.22 8.88 11.44
N ASP A 164 -6.97 9.70 12.17
CA ASP A 164 -6.56 10.35 13.43
C ASP A 164 -6.46 9.38 14.63
N THR A 165 -6.72 8.09 14.47
CA THR A 165 -6.64 7.11 15.56
C THR A 165 -5.23 6.61 15.83
N VAL A 166 -4.29 6.86 14.91
CA VAL A 166 -2.88 6.50 15.03
C VAL A 166 -1.99 7.70 14.80
N LYS A 167 -0.79 7.65 15.36
CA LYS A 167 0.26 8.64 15.13
C LYS A 167 1.21 8.12 14.06
N THR A 168 1.54 8.97 13.10
CA THR A 168 2.53 8.69 12.06
C THR A 168 3.90 9.20 12.49
N LEU A 169 4.93 8.38 12.34
CA LEU A 169 6.31 8.79 12.54
C LEU A 169 6.89 9.37 11.26
N THR A 170 7.83 10.34 11.40
CA THR A 170 8.74 10.65 10.32
C THR A 170 9.78 9.52 10.17
N VAL A 171 10.31 9.36 8.96
CA VAL A 171 11.39 8.41 8.69
C VAL A 171 12.59 9.18 8.21
N ASP A 172 13.72 9.07 8.94
CA ASP A 172 14.93 9.88 8.70
C ASP A 172 14.63 11.39 8.63
N GLY A 173 13.72 11.87 9.48
CA GLY A 173 13.28 13.26 9.53
C GLY A 173 12.28 13.67 8.43
N VAL A 174 11.84 12.76 7.55
CA VAL A 174 10.91 13.03 6.46
C VAL A 174 9.52 12.50 6.79
N ALA A 175 8.52 13.38 6.77
CA ALA A 175 7.13 12.96 6.95
C ALA A 175 6.56 12.32 5.67
N PRO A 176 5.72 11.28 5.77
CA PRO A 176 5.00 10.76 4.63
C PRO A 176 3.93 11.76 4.20
N SER A 177 4.08 12.30 3.00
CA SER A 177 3.14 13.22 2.38
C SER A 177 3.13 13.04 0.86
N GLU A 178 2.11 13.56 0.18
CA GLU A 178 2.06 13.54 -1.29
C GLU A 178 3.33 14.16 -1.89
N GLU A 179 3.77 15.30 -1.37
CA GLU A 179 4.97 16.01 -1.83
C GLU A 179 6.24 15.15 -1.68
N THR A 180 6.46 14.59 -0.47
CA THR A 180 7.68 13.82 -0.16
C THR A 180 7.71 12.44 -0.81
N VAL A 181 6.55 11.87 -1.14
CA VAL A 181 6.42 10.66 -1.94
C VAL A 181 6.70 10.98 -3.41
N LEU A 182 6.14 12.08 -3.94
CA LEU A 182 6.31 12.47 -5.33
C LEU A 182 7.77 12.83 -5.67
N ASP A 183 8.45 13.58 -4.80
CA ASP A 183 9.85 13.96 -5.00
C ASP A 183 10.85 12.87 -4.61
N GLY A 184 10.38 11.75 -4.03
CA GLY A 184 11.17 10.60 -3.64
C GLY A 184 12.02 10.80 -2.38
N THR A 185 11.80 11.87 -1.60
CA THR A 185 12.48 12.08 -0.31
C THR A 185 11.97 11.12 0.77
N TYR A 186 10.65 10.82 0.77
CA TYR A 186 10.11 9.74 1.59
C TYR A 186 10.40 8.39 0.94
N LYS A 187 11.20 7.55 1.59
CA LYS A 187 11.77 6.35 0.99
C LYS A 187 10.83 5.15 0.95
N ILE A 188 9.92 5.02 1.94
CA ILE A 188 9.05 3.86 2.04
C ILE A 188 7.81 4.09 1.18
N GLN A 189 7.92 3.81 -0.12
CA GLN A 189 6.86 4.01 -1.10
C GLN A 189 6.79 2.85 -2.11
N ARG A 190 5.65 2.73 -2.80
CA ARG A 190 5.39 1.65 -3.75
C ARG A 190 4.45 2.08 -4.86
N ASN A 191 4.46 1.35 -5.95
CA ASN A 191 3.51 1.55 -7.04
C ASN A 191 2.16 0.89 -6.75
N PHE A 192 1.09 1.56 -7.16
CA PHE A 192 -0.23 0.96 -7.34
C PHE A 192 -0.39 0.64 -8.82
N ASN A 193 -0.47 -0.64 -9.14
CA ASN A 193 -0.49 -1.16 -10.49
C ASN A 193 -1.83 -1.82 -10.83
N VAL A 194 -2.28 -1.58 -12.04
CA VAL A 194 -3.31 -2.38 -12.70
C VAL A 194 -2.63 -3.42 -13.58
N ILE A 195 -3.01 -4.67 -13.40
CA ILE A 195 -2.41 -5.82 -14.09
C ILE A 195 -3.37 -6.30 -15.17
N THR A 196 -2.88 -6.37 -16.40
CA THR A 196 -3.58 -6.93 -17.56
C THR A 196 -2.90 -8.20 -18.05
N ASN A 197 -3.66 -9.11 -18.66
CA ASN A 197 -3.15 -10.31 -19.29
C ASN A 197 -2.98 -10.08 -20.79
N ASP A 198 -1.75 -10.14 -21.29
CA ASP A 198 -1.37 -9.83 -22.67
C ASP A 198 -2.01 -10.79 -23.70
N SER A 199 -2.39 -11.99 -23.26
CA SER A 199 -3.05 -12.98 -24.11
C SER A 199 -4.58 -12.84 -24.19
N LYS A 200 -5.17 -11.91 -23.42
CA LYS A 200 -6.62 -11.73 -23.31
C LYS A 200 -7.05 -10.35 -23.76
N THR A 201 -8.11 -10.30 -24.56
CA THR A 201 -8.75 -9.02 -24.89
C THR A 201 -9.76 -8.68 -23.81
N LEU A 202 -9.62 -7.48 -23.21
CA LEU A 202 -10.60 -6.98 -22.25
C LEU A 202 -11.98 -6.82 -22.90
N SER A 203 -13.03 -7.02 -22.13
CA SER A 203 -14.38 -6.64 -22.55
C SER A 203 -14.45 -5.12 -22.80
N PRO A 204 -15.37 -4.62 -23.63
CA PRO A 204 -15.49 -3.17 -23.84
C PRO A 204 -15.68 -2.36 -22.55
N ALA A 205 -16.36 -2.91 -21.55
CA ALA A 205 -16.56 -2.26 -20.26
C ALA A 205 -15.26 -2.26 -19.42
N ALA A 206 -14.53 -3.38 -19.39
CA ALA A 206 -13.26 -3.48 -18.69
C ALA A 206 -12.19 -2.59 -19.34
N GLN A 207 -12.16 -2.50 -20.67
CA GLN A 207 -11.25 -1.60 -21.39
C GLN A 207 -11.57 -0.14 -21.05
N ALA A 208 -12.83 0.26 -21.11
CA ALA A 208 -13.23 1.63 -20.78
C ALA A 208 -12.88 2.00 -19.32
N PHE A 209 -13.03 1.06 -18.37
CA PHE A 209 -12.61 1.28 -17.00
C PHE A 209 -11.08 1.38 -16.88
N PHE A 210 -10.33 0.51 -17.53
CA PHE A 210 -8.88 0.57 -17.59
C PHE A 210 -8.40 1.91 -18.16
N ASP A 211 -8.95 2.34 -19.31
CA ASP A 211 -8.60 3.60 -19.94
C ASP A 211 -8.88 4.80 -19.02
N TYR A 212 -10.01 4.76 -18.30
CA TYR A 212 -10.37 5.80 -17.33
C TYR A 212 -9.37 5.88 -16.16
N ILE A 213 -9.10 4.75 -15.48
CA ILE A 213 -8.24 4.75 -14.29
C ILE A 213 -6.76 4.97 -14.59
N THR A 214 -6.35 4.84 -15.85
CA THR A 214 -5.00 5.13 -16.33
C THR A 214 -4.90 6.50 -17.01
N SER A 215 -6.00 7.24 -17.11
CA SER A 215 -6.03 8.58 -17.72
C SER A 215 -5.74 9.69 -16.69
N ALA A 216 -5.47 10.88 -17.21
CA ALA A 216 -5.33 12.09 -16.41
C ALA A 216 -6.63 12.46 -15.65
N ASP A 217 -7.80 12.04 -16.14
CA ASP A 217 -9.09 12.34 -15.51
C ASP A 217 -9.26 11.67 -14.13
N ALA A 218 -8.50 10.59 -13.86
CA ALA A 218 -8.49 9.91 -12.58
C ALA A 218 -7.62 10.62 -11.51
N ALA A 219 -6.75 11.54 -11.90
CA ALA A 219 -5.70 12.10 -11.02
C ALA A 219 -6.27 12.78 -9.77
N ASP A 220 -7.28 13.64 -9.92
CA ASP A 220 -7.89 14.35 -8.78
C ASP A 220 -8.52 13.38 -7.77
N LEU A 221 -9.14 12.30 -8.23
CA LEU A 221 -9.75 11.29 -7.37
C LEU A 221 -8.71 10.41 -6.68
N ILE A 222 -7.59 10.12 -7.35
CA ILE A 222 -6.46 9.42 -6.76
C ILE A 222 -5.86 10.24 -5.62
N SER A 223 -5.64 11.56 -5.82
CA SER A 223 -5.16 12.47 -4.77
C SER A 223 -6.16 12.59 -3.61
N GLN A 224 -7.47 12.71 -3.90
CA GLN A 224 -8.51 12.70 -2.86
C GLN A 224 -8.54 11.40 -2.05
N ALA A 225 -8.18 10.28 -2.65
CA ALA A 225 -8.04 9.00 -1.97
C ALA A 225 -6.76 8.92 -1.10
N GLY A 226 -5.84 9.89 -1.20
CA GLY A 226 -4.59 9.97 -0.42
C GLY A 226 -3.42 9.23 -1.05
N ALA A 227 -3.48 8.88 -2.32
CA ALA A 227 -2.37 8.37 -3.12
C ALA A 227 -1.87 9.43 -4.10
N VAL A 228 -0.66 9.29 -4.59
CA VAL A 228 -0.02 10.24 -5.52
C VAL A 228 -0.24 9.77 -6.96
N PRO A 229 -1.02 10.49 -7.79
CA PRO A 229 -1.23 10.08 -9.18
C PRO A 229 0.10 10.14 -9.96
N VAL A 230 0.33 9.15 -10.82
CA VAL A 230 1.41 9.25 -11.81
C VAL A 230 0.92 10.08 -12.99
N ALA A 231 1.71 11.07 -13.39
CA ALA A 231 1.45 11.80 -14.62
C ALA A 231 1.54 10.79 -15.78
N THR A 232 0.38 10.42 -16.34
CA THR A 232 0.36 9.68 -17.60
C THR A 232 0.93 10.61 -18.67
N SER A 233 2.15 10.32 -19.14
CA SER A 233 2.66 10.98 -20.34
C SER A 233 1.67 10.72 -21.46
N GLU A 234 1.12 11.79 -22.02
CA GLU A 234 0.39 11.71 -23.29
C GLU A 234 1.26 10.92 -24.29
N GLN A 235 0.76 9.78 -24.73
CA GLN A 235 1.33 9.04 -25.86
C GLN A 235 0.75 9.55 -27.17
#